data_b5fdabd7067c59a01331ddf82435fd8b
#
_entry.id   b5fdabd7067c59a01331ddf82435fd8b
#
_cell.length_a   1.000
_cell.length_b   1.000
_cell.length_c   1.000
_cell.angle_alpha   90.00
_cell.angle_beta   90.00
_cell.angle_gamma   90.00
#
_symmetry.space_group_name_H-M   'P 1'
#
loop_
_entity.id
_entity.type
_entity.pdbx_description
1 polymer ?
#
loop_
_entity_poly.entity_id
_entity_poly.type
_entity_poly.pdbx_seq_one_letter_code
_entity_poly.pdbx_strand_id
1 'polypeptide(L)'
;MSDPLLAEAAARDRADPLARWRAEFHLPPGTVYLDGNSLGLACRAADAALARVLAEWRGLGIGGWTDAAPPWVGLAEQVAGQLAPLVGAAPERIGVTSSTTLNLHQLLATL
;
A
#
# COMPACT_ATOMS: atom_id res chain seq x y z
N MET A 1 6.23 -42.04 -2.20
CA MET A 1 4.87 -41.77 -2.70
C MET A 1 4.62 -40.29 -2.47
N SER A 2 4.51 -39.48 -3.54
CA SER A 2 4.25 -38.05 -3.39
C SER A 2 2.79 -37.85 -2.97
N ASP A 3 2.55 -37.01 -1.99
CA ASP A 3 1.20 -36.63 -1.56
C ASP A 3 0.46 -35.97 -2.74
N PRO A 4 -0.71 -36.51 -3.15
CA PRO A 4 -1.48 -35.95 -4.27
C PRO A 4 -1.92 -34.51 -4.02
N LEU A 5 -2.13 -34.11 -2.77
CA LEU A 5 -2.47 -32.71 -2.42
C LEU A 5 -1.29 -31.75 -2.67
N LEU A 6 -0.08 -32.16 -2.38
CA LEU A 6 1.12 -31.39 -2.68
C LEU A 6 1.36 -31.23 -4.19
N ALA A 7 1.09 -32.28 -4.95
CA ALA A 7 1.20 -32.24 -6.40
C ALA A 7 0.17 -31.27 -7.02
N GLU A 8 -1.06 -31.30 -6.53
CA GLU A 8 -2.13 -30.38 -6.94
C GLU A 8 -1.78 -28.92 -6.57
N ALA A 9 -1.34 -28.66 -5.32
CA ALA A 9 -0.92 -27.34 -4.88
C ALA A 9 0.19 -26.79 -5.78
N ALA A 10 1.23 -27.59 -6.04
CA ALA A 10 2.33 -27.19 -6.92
C ALA A 10 1.89 -26.93 -8.37
N ALA A 11 0.86 -27.63 -8.85
CA ALA A 11 0.28 -27.37 -10.17
C ALA A 11 -0.45 -26.03 -10.22
N ARG A 12 -1.22 -25.71 -9.19
CA ARG A 12 -1.92 -24.42 -9.06
C ARG A 12 -0.93 -23.26 -8.94
N ASP A 13 0.12 -23.40 -8.12
CA ASP A 13 1.17 -22.39 -7.99
C ASP A 13 1.85 -22.07 -9.34
N ARG A 14 2.12 -23.09 -10.15
CA ARG A 14 2.70 -22.89 -11.48
C ARG A 14 1.74 -22.20 -12.47
N ALA A 15 0.44 -22.37 -12.29
CA ALA A 15 -0.59 -21.78 -13.15
C ALA A 15 -1.07 -20.41 -12.66
N ASP A 16 -0.60 -19.93 -11.50
CA ASP A 16 -1.06 -18.68 -10.89
C ASP A 16 -0.57 -17.46 -11.70
N PRO A 17 -1.48 -16.69 -12.33
CA PRO A 17 -1.12 -15.47 -13.06
C PRO A 17 -0.58 -14.35 -12.15
N LEU A 18 -0.83 -14.44 -10.84
CA LEU A 18 -0.39 -13.47 -9.85
C LEU A 18 0.98 -13.80 -9.23
N ALA A 19 1.56 -14.98 -9.51
CA ALA A 19 2.82 -15.43 -8.93
C ALA A 19 3.95 -14.40 -9.05
N ARG A 20 3.98 -13.63 -10.16
CA ARG A 20 4.96 -12.56 -10.40
C ARG A 20 4.94 -11.47 -9.33
N TRP A 21 3.78 -11.17 -8.74
CA TRP A 21 3.61 -10.11 -7.75
C TRP A 21 4.20 -10.47 -6.39
N ARG A 22 4.47 -11.75 -6.12
CA ARG A 22 5.12 -12.18 -4.89
C ARG A 22 6.48 -11.51 -4.67
N ALA A 23 7.21 -11.24 -5.75
CA ALA A 23 8.53 -10.58 -5.70
C ALA A 23 8.45 -9.10 -5.29
N GLU A 24 7.26 -8.48 -5.38
CA GLU A 24 7.04 -7.09 -5.00
C GLU A 24 6.93 -6.89 -3.48
N PHE A 25 6.89 -7.97 -2.70
CA PHE A 25 6.74 -7.93 -1.25
C PHE A 25 7.95 -8.51 -0.53
N HIS A 26 8.24 -7.99 0.67
CA HIS A 26 9.25 -8.52 1.57
C HIS A 26 8.65 -9.68 2.37
N LEU A 27 8.97 -10.89 1.96
CA LEU A 27 8.55 -12.10 2.67
C LEU A 27 9.61 -12.49 3.70
N PRO A 28 9.25 -12.70 4.98
CA PRO A 28 10.16 -13.23 5.96
C PRO A 28 10.70 -14.60 5.53
N PRO A 29 12.02 -14.86 5.64
CA PRO A 29 12.60 -16.11 5.19
C PRO A 29 11.98 -17.33 5.89
N GLY A 30 11.69 -18.38 5.11
CA GLY A 30 11.14 -19.63 5.63
C GLY A 30 9.73 -19.55 6.20
N THR A 31 9.00 -18.47 5.94
CA THR A 31 7.66 -18.23 6.49
C THR A 31 6.59 -18.31 5.39
N VAL A 32 5.49 -18.97 5.71
CA VAL A 32 4.22 -18.83 4.98
C VAL A 32 3.41 -17.75 5.68
N TYR A 33 3.31 -16.57 5.06
CA TYR A 33 2.65 -15.43 5.65
C TYR A 33 1.16 -15.41 5.26
N LEU A 34 0.27 -15.61 6.23
CA LEU A 34 -1.18 -15.68 6.04
C LEU A 34 -1.95 -14.63 6.87
N ASP A 35 -1.26 -13.69 7.51
CA ASP A 35 -1.84 -12.69 8.43
C ASP A 35 -1.96 -11.30 7.79
N GLY A 36 -2.20 -11.25 6.48
CA GLY A 36 -2.35 -9.99 5.74
C GLY A 36 -3.54 -9.13 6.15
N ASN A 37 -4.53 -9.70 6.84
CA ASN A 37 -5.67 -8.99 7.40
C ASN A 37 -5.31 -8.16 8.64
N SER A 38 -4.31 -8.58 9.41
CA SER A 38 -3.80 -7.86 10.58
C SER A 38 -2.74 -6.84 10.19
N LEU A 39 -1.73 -7.28 9.47
CA LEU A 39 -0.66 -6.44 8.93
C LEU A 39 -0.24 -6.96 7.56
N GLY A 40 -0.46 -6.18 6.52
CA GLY A 40 0.03 -6.50 5.18
C GLY A 40 1.56 -6.54 5.13
N LEU A 41 2.11 -7.38 4.24
CA LEU A 41 3.55 -7.40 3.99
C LEU A 41 4.02 -6.05 3.42
N ALA A 42 5.18 -5.58 3.85
CA ALA A 42 5.81 -4.41 3.26
C ALA A 42 6.09 -4.66 1.76
N CYS A 43 5.70 -3.73 0.91
CA CYS A 43 5.98 -3.81 -0.51
C CYS A 43 7.17 -2.91 -0.90
N ARG A 44 7.92 -3.33 -1.92
CA ARG A 44 9.10 -2.60 -2.41
C ARG A 44 8.77 -1.19 -2.91
N ALA A 45 7.58 -1.00 -3.48
CA ALA A 45 7.10 0.31 -3.91
C ALA A 45 6.90 1.27 -2.74
N ALA A 46 6.43 0.78 -1.58
CA ALA A 46 6.31 1.60 -0.37
C ALA A 46 7.70 2.01 0.17
N ASP A 47 8.67 1.08 0.19
CA ASP A 47 10.05 1.40 0.59
C ASP A 47 10.64 2.51 -0.30
N ALA A 48 10.48 2.38 -1.62
CA ALA A 48 10.96 3.37 -2.58
C ALA A 48 10.28 4.74 -2.38
N ALA A 49 8.96 4.76 -2.13
CA ALA A 49 8.23 5.99 -1.87
C ALA A 49 8.69 6.67 -0.57
N LEU A 50 8.88 5.90 0.51
CA LEU A 50 9.39 6.41 1.78
C LEU A 50 10.82 6.96 1.65
N ALA A 51 11.70 6.22 0.97
CA ALA A 51 13.08 6.64 0.74
C ALA A 51 13.13 7.95 -0.06
N ARG A 52 12.26 8.10 -1.08
CA ARG A 52 12.14 9.32 -1.87
C ARG A 52 11.70 10.51 -1.00
N VAL A 53 10.62 10.37 -0.24
CA VAL A 53 10.13 11.46 0.63
C VAL A 53 11.17 11.87 1.67
N LEU A 54 11.91 10.90 2.25
CA LEU A 54 13.00 11.20 3.17
C LEU A 54 14.16 11.97 2.50
N ALA A 55 14.49 11.62 1.27
CA ALA A 55 15.51 12.32 0.50
C ALA A 55 15.08 13.74 0.13
N GLU A 56 13.84 13.91 -0.30
CA GLU A 56 13.23 15.22 -0.57
C GLU A 56 13.23 16.09 0.69
N TRP A 57 12.81 15.56 1.83
CA TRP A 57 12.83 16.33 3.10
C TRP A 57 14.23 16.78 3.49
N ARG A 58 15.24 15.89 3.36
CA ARG A 58 16.64 16.23 3.66
C ARG A 58 17.22 17.28 2.71
N GLY A 59 16.83 17.23 1.43
CA GLY A 59 17.36 18.11 0.40
C GLY A 59 16.60 19.44 0.24
N LEU A 60 15.28 19.42 0.42
CA LEU A 60 14.42 20.56 0.15
C LEU A 60 13.90 21.25 1.44
N GLY A 61 13.89 20.55 2.58
CA GLY A 61 13.28 21.07 3.80
C GLY A 61 11.83 21.50 3.56
N ILE A 62 11.50 22.74 3.92
CA ILE A 62 10.16 23.32 3.71
C ILE A 62 9.78 23.43 2.22
N GLY A 63 10.76 23.52 1.33
CA GLY A 63 10.53 23.55 -0.13
C GLY A 63 9.89 22.28 -0.66
N GLY A 64 9.92 21.16 0.07
CA GLY A 64 9.22 19.93 -0.32
C GLY A 64 7.73 20.10 -0.57
N TRP A 65 7.11 21.13 0.05
CA TRP A 65 5.69 21.42 -0.20
C TRP A 65 5.39 21.83 -1.64
N THR A 66 6.33 22.50 -2.31
CA THR A 66 6.14 23.06 -3.65
C THR A 66 7.07 22.46 -4.70
N ASP A 67 8.28 22.07 -4.31
CA ASP A 67 9.38 21.75 -5.22
C ASP A 67 9.69 20.24 -5.31
N ALA A 68 9.07 19.42 -4.45
CA ALA A 68 9.15 17.96 -4.54
C ALA A 68 8.43 17.45 -5.80
N ALA A 69 8.73 16.22 -6.21
CA ALA A 69 8.13 15.58 -7.38
C ALA A 69 7.42 14.25 -7.00
N PRO A 70 6.11 14.25 -6.78
CA PRO A 70 5.17 15.38 -6.84
C PRO A 70 5.25 16.30 -5.60
N PRO A 71 4.79 17.56 -5.70
CA PRO A 71 4.70 18.47 -4.56
C PRO A 71 3.85 17.89 -3.43
N TRP A 72 4.31 18.04 -2.17
CA TRP A 72 3.60 17.45 -1.03
C TRP A 72 2.25 18.10 -0.76
N VAL A 73 2.07 19.37 -1.15
CA VAL A 73 0.79 20.09 -0.98
C VAL A 73 -0.37 19.39 -1.68
N GLY A 74 -0.12 18.70 -2.80
CA GLY A 74 -1.16 18.01 -3.58
C GLY A 74 -1.17 16.49 -3.39
N LEU A 75 -0.44 15.95 -2.40
CA LEU A 75 -0.26 14.50 -2.26
C LEU A 75 -1.57 13.79 -1.88
N ALA A 76 -2.38 14.41 -1.00
CA ALA A 76 -3.65 13.83 -0.57
C ALA A 76 -4.63 13.67 -1.74
N GLU A 77 -4.73 14.68 -2.60
CA GLU A 77 -5.58 14.66 -3.80
C GLU A 77 -5.10 13.63 -4.82
N GLN A 78 -3.79 13.50 -4.99
CA GLN A 78 -3.21 12.49 -5.88
C GLN A 78 -3.52 11.07 -5.40
N VAL A 79 -3.37 10.81 -4.10
CA VAL A 79 -3.70 9.50 -3.53
C VAL A 79 -5.20 9.23 -3.61
N ALA A 80 -6.05 10.24 -3.36
CA ALA A 80 -7.49 10.13 -3.55
C ALA A 80 -7.84 9.74 -4.99
N GLY A 81 -7.18 10.35 -5.98
CA GLY A 81 -7.33 10.00 -7.40
C GLY A 81 -6.97 8.54 -7.72
N GLN A 82 -5.91 8.03 -7.11
CA GLN A 82 -5.49 6.63 -7.28
C GLN A 82 -6.45 5.63 -6.59
N LEU A 83 -7.06 6.02 -5.47
CA LEU A 83 -8.03 5.19 -4.75
C LEU A 83 -9.42 5.20 -5.36
N ALA A 84 -9.79 6.26 -6.07
CA ALA A 84 -11.11 6.46 -6.66
C ALA A 84 -11.64 5.24 -7.43
N PRO A 85 -10.91 4.65 -8.39
CA PRO A 85 -11.36 3.48 -9.12
C PRO A 85 -11.49 2.22 -8.25
N LEU A 86 -10.73 2.11 -7.15
CA LEU A 86 -10.77 0.95 -6.26
C LEU A 86 -12.01 0.97 -5.36
N VAL A 87 -12.46 2.15 -4.93
CA VAL A 87 -13.62 2.30 -4.04
C VAL A 87 -14.89 2.69 -4.79
N GLY A 88 -14.81 2.97 -6.09
CA GLY A 88 -15.97 3.33 -6.90
C GLY A 88 -16.58 4.70 -6.56
N ALA A 89 -15.76 5.65 -6.10
CA ALA A 89 -16.18 7.00 -5.73
C ALA A 89 -15.42 8.06 -6.53
N ALA A 90 -15.97 9.26 -6.64
CA ALA A 90 -15.26 10.39 -7.24
C ALA A 90 -14.10 10.84 -6.32
N PRO A 91 -12.93 11.26 -6.87
CA PRO A 91 -11.75 11.60 -6.06
C PRO A 91 -12.00 12.65 -4.99
N GLU A 92 -12.82 13.66 -5.27
CA GLU A 92 -13.18 14.73 -4.35
C GLU A 92 -14.05 14.27 -3.16
N ARG A 93 -14.51 13.03 -3.18
CA ARG A 93 -15.24 12.38 -2.09
C ARG A 93 -14.38 11.46 -1.24
N ILE A 94 -13.07 11.41 -1.51
CA ILE A 94 -12.13 10.53 -0.83
C ILE A 94 -11.21 11.38 0.04
N GLY A 95 -11.30 11.17 1.35
CA GLY A 95 -10.34 11.72 2.32
C GLY A 95 -9.33 10.66 2.73
N VAL A 96 -8.06 10.94 2.53
CA VAL A 96 -6.96 10.08 3.01
C VAL A 96 -6.54 10.56 4.38
N THR A 97 -6.74 9.74 5.40
CA THR A 97 -6.54 10.10 6.80
C THR A 97 -5.74 9.01 7.54
N SER A 98 -5.63 9.09 8.88
CA SER A 98 -4.66 8.30 9.63
C SER A 98 -5.11 6.89 10.00
N SER A 99 -6.24 6.75 10.73
CA SER A 99 -6.70 5.43 11.20
C SER A 99 -8.23 5.36 11.29
N THR A 100 -8.77 4.15 11.22
CA THR A 100 -10.22 3.91 11.36
C THR A 100 -10.76 4.46 12.67
N THR A 101 -10.06 4.26 13.79
CA THR A 101 -10.49 4.74 15.11
C THR A 101 -10.54 6.26 15.15
N LEU A 102 -9.50 6.94 14.68
CA LEU A 102 -9.47 8.39 14.65
C LEU A 102 -10.54 8.96 13.74
N ASN A 103 -10.72 8.35 12.56
CA ASN A 103 -11.76 8.77 11.62
C ASN A 103 -13.15 8.63 12.20
N LEU A 104 -13.44 7.52 12.90
CA LEU A 104 -14.71 7.33 13.56
C LEU A 104 -14.96 8.41 14.62
N HIS A 105 -13.96 8.72 15.47
CA HIS A 105 -14.05 9.77 16.46
C HIS A 105 -14.29 11.15 15.85
N GLN A 106 -13.58 11.47 14.77
CA GLN A 106 -13.77 12.74 14.05
C GLN A 106 -15.17 12.85 13.46
N LEU A 107 -15.69 11.79 12.83
CA LEU A 107 -17.04 11.77 12.29
C LEU A 107 -18.11 11.96 13.39
N LEU A 108 -17.97 11.25 14.52
CA LEU A 108 -18.91 11.38 15.64
C LEU A 108 -18.86 12.78 16.28
N ALA A 109 -17.69 13.43 16.28
CA ALA A 109 -17.55 14.78 16.83
C ALA A 109 -18.13 15.89 15.93
N THR A 110 -18.48 15.57 14.67
CA THR A 110 -19.10 16.50 13.71
C THR A 110 -20.63 16.37 13.63
N LEU A 111 -21.19 15.37 14.30
CA LEU A 111 -22.64 15.14 14.38
C LEU A 111 -23.26 15.83 15.61
#